data_4c0017264006177f006e733b2c1f1bcf
#
_entry.id   4c0017264006177f006e733b2c1f1bcf
#
_cell.length_a   1.000
_cell.length_b   1.000
_cell.length_c   1.000
_cell.angle_alpha   90.00
_cell.angle_beta   90.00
_cell.angle_gamma   90.00
#
_symmetry.space_group_name_H-M   'P 1'
#
loop_
_entity.id
_entity.type
_entity.pdbx_description
1 polymer ?
#
loop_
_entity_poly.entity_id
_entity_poly.type
_entity_poly.pdbx_seq_one_letter_code
_entity_poly.pdbx_strand_id
1 'polypeptide(L)'
;VYPKMPLPTEQKWSPDMWTEDYRNINRINTHKTGTAPCKTACPAHIPVQGYLKMAAQGRYEEALALIKKYNPLPAVCGHVCNRRCEDACTRATIDEAIAIDEVKKFIAMQDLKADKHYVPKKVIPKIQGGFDEKVAIIGAGPAGISCAYYLAEKGYKPTLFDKNKKPGGMVTYGIPSFVMEKDVVEAEVD
;
A
#
# COMPACT_ATOMS: atom_id res chain seq x y z
N VAL A 1 -11.53 -17.71 22.88
CA VAL A 1 -11.28 -18.99 22.20
C VAL A 1 -12.46 -19.21 21.28
N TYR A 2 -12.27 -19.05 19.97
CA TYR A 2 -13.32 -19.36 19.01
C TYR A 2 -13.44 -20.86 18.90
N PRO A 3 -14.64 -21.42 18.90
CA PRO A 3 -14.79 -22.76 18.43
C PRO A 3 -14.22 -22.76 17.01
N LYS A 4 -13.19 -23.58 16.76
CA LYS A 4 -12.79 -23.91 15.39
C LYS A 4 -14.03 -24.48 14.75
N MET A 5 -14.72 -23.69 13.93
CA MET A 5 -15.73 -24.28 13.06
C MET A 5 -14.98 -25.22 12.15
N PRO A 6 -15.28 -26.52 12.17
CA PRO A 6 -14.78 -27.40 11.13
C PRO A 6 -15.18 -26.77 9.80
N LEU A 7 -14.25 -26.58 8.90
CA LEU A 7 -14.56 -26.28 7.50
C LEU A 7 -15.49 -27.39 7.06
N PRO A 8 -16.77 -27.13 6.80
CA PRO A 8 -17.66 -28.20 6.46
C PRO A 8 -17.37 -28.61 5.04
N THR A 9 -16.64 -29.70 4.91
CA THR A 9 -16.47 -30.38 3.61
C THR A 9 -17.79 -30.82 3.02
N GLU A 10 -18.88 -30.79 3.79
CA GLU A 10 -20.18 -31.31 3.39
C GLU A 10 -21.38 -30.37 3.60
N GLN A 11 -21.19 -29.19 4.23
CA GLN A 11 -22.28 -28.23 4.38
C GLN A 11 -22.36 -27.32 3.16
N LYS A 12 -23.46 -27.42 2.42
CA LYS A 12 -23.81 -26.43 1.40
C LYS A 12 -23.99 -25.08 2.06
N TRP A 13 -23.28 -24.10 1.57
CA TRP A 13 -23.39 -22.72 1.95
C TRP A 13 -24.83 -22.23 1.81
N SER A 14 -25.40 -21.63 2.84
CA SER A 14 -26.71 -20.99 2.82
C SER A 14 -26.58 -19.57 3.39
N PRO A 15 -27.29 -18.58 2.83
CA PRO A 15 -27.32 -17.22 3.36
C PRO A 15 -27.73 -17.14 4.84
N ASP A 16 -28.53 -18.08 5.32
CA ASP A 16 -29.03 -18.15 6.69
C ASP A 16 -27.94 -18.46 7.73
N MET A 17 -26.79 -18.92 7.27
CA MET A 17 -25.58 -19.09 8.12
C MET A 17 -24.93 -17.77 8.52
N TRP A 18 -25.32 -16.65 7.91
CA TRP A 18 -24.78 -15.32 8.16
C TRP A 18 -25.71 -14.50 9.04
N THR A 19 -25.93 -14.94 10.25
CA THR A 19 -26.63 -14.14 11.25
C THR A 19 -25.75 -12.98 11.74
N GLU A 20 -26.38 -11.93 12.23
CA GLU A 20 -25.65 -10.80 12.84
C GLU A 20 -24.75 -11.28 14.00
N ASP A 21 -25.18 -12.27 14.74
CA ASP A 21 -24.43 -12.89 15.83
C ASP A 21 -23.19 -13.64 15.35
N TYR A 22 -23.23 -14.26 14.17
CA TYR A 22 -22.07 -14.89 13.56
C TYR A 22 -20.94 -13.88 13.29
N ARG A 23 -21.27 -12.67 12.87
CA ARG A 23 -20.31 -11.59 12.69
C ARG A 23 -19.68 -11.15 14.01
N ASN A 24 -20.46 -11.10 15.07
CA ASN A 24 -19.99 -10.76 16.41
C ASN A 24 -19.11 -11.84 17.02
N ILE A 25 -19.47 -13.11 16.84
CA ILE A 25 -18.72 -14.27 17.32
C ILE A 25 -17.33 -14.32 16.67
N ASN A 26 -17.23 -14.00 15.38
CA ASN A 26 -15.97 -14.03 14.66
C ASN A 26 -15.13 -12.75 14.79
N ARG A 27 -15.57 -11.79 15.63
CA ARG A 27 -14.92 -10.47 15.83
C ARG A 27 -14.53 -9.80 14.52
N ILE A 28 -15.15 -10.15 13.43
CA ILE A 28 -15.03 -9.40 12.21
C ILE A 28 -15.74 -8.08 12.51
N ASN A 29 -14.98 -7.11 12.99
CA ASN A 29 -15.48 -5.76 13.19
C ASN A 29 -15.71 -5.14 11.80
N THR A 30 -16.67 -5.73 11.10
CA THR A 30 -17.21 -5.12 9.90
C THR A 30 -18.08 -3.99 10.38
N HIS A 31 -17.47 -2.81 10.55
CA HIS A 31 -18.29 -1.61 10.52
C HIS A 31 -19.24 -1.74 9.33
N LYS A 32 -20.47 -1.25 9.48
CA LYS A 32 -21.52 -1.26 8.43
C LYS A 32 -21.08 -0.71 7.07
N THR A 33 -19.85 -0.24 6.96
CA THR A 33 -19.18 0.25 5.75
C THR A 33 -18.68 -0.85 4.80
N GLY A 34 -18.70 -2.13 5.20
CA GLY A 34 -18.18 -3.22 4.40
C GLY A 34 -16.67 -3.16 4.10
N THR A 35 -15.91 -2.37 4.86
CA THR A 35 -14.47 -2.20 4.64
C THR A 35 -13.69 -3.25 5.42
N ALA A 36 -12.77 -3.93 4.76
CA ALA A 36 -11.92 -4.94 5.39
C ALA A 36 -11.07 -4.35 6.52
N PRO A 37 -10.93 -5.05 7.68
CA PRO A 37 -10.13 -4.58 8.82
C PRO A 37 -8.70 -4.23 8.46
N CYS A 38 -8.05 -5.01 7.58
CA CYS A 38 -6.69 -4.72 7.10
C CYS A 38 -6.58 -3.38 6.36
N LYS A 39 -7.60 -2.99 5.59
CA LYS A 39 -7.66 -1.68 4.96
C LYS A 39 -7.87 -0.56 5.99
N THR A 40 -8.74 -0.78 6.96
CA THR A 40 -9.03 0.21 8.01
C THR A 40 -7.82 0.43 8.94
N ALA A 41 -7.09 -0.64 9.25
CA ALA A 41 -5.89 -0.57 10.09
C ALA A 41 -4.69 0.08 9.38
N CYS A 42 -4.68 0.10 8.05
CA CYS A 42 -3.63 0.76 7.29
C CYS A 42 -3.81 2.28 7.34
N PRO A 43 -2.81 3.06 7.81
CA PRO A 43 -2.91 4.53 7.85
C PRO A 43 -3.14 5.17 6.48
N ALA A 44 -2.62 4.55 5.41
CA ALA A 44 -2.82 4.99 4.04
C ALA A 44 -4.09 4.40 3.40
N HIS A 45 -4.86 3.58 4.12
CA HIS A 45 -6.07 2.92 3.63
C HIS A 45 -5.91 2.19 2.29
N ILE A 46 -4.74 1.58 2.07
CA ILE A 46 -4.46 0.81 0.85
C ILE A 46 -5.49 -0.32 0.71
N PRO A 47 -6.06 -0.56 -0.48
CA PRO A 47 -7.02 -1.64 -0.70
C PRO A 47 -6.33 -3.01 -0.74
N VAL A 48 -5.95 -3.52 0.44
CA VAL A 48 -5.15 -4.74 0.63
C VAL A 48 -5.70 -5.93 -0.14
N GLN A 49 -6.97 -6.22 -0.02
CA GLN A 49 -7.60 -7.35 -0.70
C GLN A 49 -7.48 -7.25 -2.23
N GLY A 50 -7.55 -6.03 -2.78
CA GLY A 50 -7.45 -5.78 -4.21
C GLY A 50 -6.08 -6.18 -4.76
N TYR A 51 -5.00 -5.64 -4.20
CA TYR A 51 -3.68 -5.95 -4.71
C TYR A 51 -3.21 -7.38 -4.39
N LEU A 52 -3.64 -7.96 -3.26
CA LEU A 52 -3.36 -9.37 -2.97
C LEU A 52 -4.02 -10.30 -3.98
N LYS A 53 -5.27 -10.01 -4.39
CA LYS A 53 -5.94 -10.78 -5.44
C LYS A 53 -5.24 -10.65 -6.78
N MET A 54 -4.80 -9.46 -7.14
CA MET A 54 -4.03 -9.24 -8.38
C MET A 54 -2.68 -9.98 -8.33
N ALA A 55 -1.98 -9.92 -7.20
CA ALA A 55 -0.72 -10.63 -7.00
C ALA A 55 -0.90 -12.15 -7.11
N ALA A 56 -1.96 -12.71 -6.53
CA ALA A 56 -2.29 -14.13 -6.63
C ALA A 56 -2.59 -14.58 -8.09
N GLN A 57 -2.93 -13.63 -8.97
CA GLN A 57 -3.14 -13.86 -10.39
C GLN A 57 -1.89 -13.58 -11.25
N GLY A 58 -0.75 -13.23 -10.63
CA GLY A 58 0.48 -12.84 -11.34
C GLY A 58 0.43 -11.44 -11.97
N ARG A 59 -0.60 -10.64 -11.67
CA ARG A 59 -0.81 -9.29 -12.23
C ARG A 59 -0.10 -8.23 -11.37
N TYR A 60 1.22 -8.33 -11.27
CA TYR A 60 2.03 -7.52 -10.36
C TYR A 60 2.03 -6.03 -10.70
N GLU A 61 2.09 -5.67 -11.98
CA GLU A 61 2.03 -4.27 -12.42
C GLU A 61 0.71 -3.59 -12.02
N GLU A 62 -0.42 -4.27 -12.21
CA GLU A 62 -1.72 -3.74 -11.82
C GLU A 62 -1.87 -3.67 -10.28
N ALA A 63 -1.29 -4.63 -9.57
CA ALA A 63 -1.22 -4.61 -8.11
C ALA A 63 -0.41 -3.40 -7.62
N LEU A 64 0.75 -3.14 -8.25
CA LEU A 64 1.57 -1.97 -7.95
C LEU A 64 0.85 -0.66 -8.27
N ALA A 65 0.18 -0.57 -9.42
CA ALA A 65 -0.62 0.58 -9.79
C ALA A 65 -1.69 0.90 -8.75
N LEU A 66 -2.33 -0.14 -8.21
CA LEU A 66 -3.33 0.00 -7.14
C LEU A 66 -2.69 0.47 -5.83
N ILE A 67 -1.52 -0.04 -5.47
CA ILE A 67 -0.79 0.38 -4.27
C ILE A 67 -0.35 1.84 -4.39
N LYS A 68 0.28 2.23 -5.51
CA LYS A 68 0.82 3.58 -5.74
C LYS A 68 -0.26 4.67 -5.76
N LYS A 69 -1.52 4.33 -5.97
CA LYS A 69 -2.65 5.27 -5.76
C LYS A 69 -2.76 5.80 -4.34
N TYR A 70 -2.30 5.05 -3.34
CA TYR A 70 -2.45 5.36 -1.92
C TYR A 70 -1.11 5.50 -1.20
N ASN A 71 -0.07 4.93 -1.76
CA ASN A 71 1.27 4.94 -1.20
C ASN A 71 2.30 5.03 -2.34
N PRO A 72 2.94 6.18 -2.54
CA PRO A 72 3.91 6.37 -3.61
C PRO A 72 5.26 5.70 -3.36
N LEU A 73 5.55 5.29 -2.11
CA LEU A 73 6.80 4.68 -1.67
C LEU A 73 6.57 3.26 -1.12
N PRO A 74 6.05 2.31 -1.92
CA PRO A 74 5.70 0.98 -1.45
C PRO A 74 6.90 0.11 -1.07
N ALA A 75 8.08 0.27 -1.71
CA ALA A 75 9.28 -0.47 -1.37
C ALA A 75 9.84 0.00 -0.02
N VAL A 76 9.99 1.30 0.19
CA VAL A 76 10.38 1.87 1.48
C VAL A 76 9.42 1.39 2.58
N CYS A 77 8.11 1.52 2.37
CA CYS A 77 7.12 1.05 3.34
C CYS A 77 7.23 -0.46 3.60
N GLY A 78 7.56 -1.26 2.61
CA GLY A 78 7.74 -2.71 2.76
C GLY A 78 8.93 -3.10 3.64
N HIS A 79 9.86 -2.19 3.91
CA HIS A 79 11.00 -2.44 4.80
C HIS A 79 10.78 -1.92 6.23
N VAL A 80 9.94 -0.89 6.41
CA VAL A 80 9.84 -0.19 7.71
C VAL A 80 8.42 -0.13 8.29
N CYS A 81 7.45 -0.75 7.63
CA CYS A 81 6.06 -0.76 8.07
C CYS A 81 5.89 -1.54 9.37
N ASN A 82 5.07 -1.05 10.29
CA ASN A 82 4.72 -1.73 11.52
C ASN A 82 3.61 -2.78 11.38
N ARG A 83 3.17 -3.07 10.16
CA ARG A 83 2.28 -4.19 9.78
C ARG A 83 0.92 -4.25 10.47
N ARG A 84 0.35 -3.13 10.90
CA ARG A 84 -0.96 -3.08 11.58
C ARG A 84 -2.09 -3.79 10.81
N CYS A 85 -1.98 -3.90 9.49
CA CYS A 85 -2.93 -4.63 8.67
C CYS A 85 -2.87 -6.15 8.92
N GLU A 86 -1.71 -6.69 9.27
CA GLU A 86 -1.52 -8.10 9.63
C GLU A 86 -2.08 -8.37 11.03
N ASP A 87 -1.85 -7.47 12.00
CA ASP A 87 -2.45 -7.55 13.34
C ASP A 87 -3.99 -7.56 13.28
N ALA A 88 -4.57 -6.82 12.33
CA ALA A 88 -6.02 -6.75 12.11
C ALA A 88 -6.54 -7.80 11.13
N CYS A 89 -5.70 -8.74 10.68
CA CYS A 89 -6.08 -9.73 9.71
C CYS A 89 -7.06 -10.75 10.30
N THR A 90 -8.25 -10.83 9.74
CA THR A 90 -9.27 -11.78 10.20
C THR A 90 -8.88 -13.24 9.96
N ARG A 91 -7.98 -13.52 9.03
CA ARG A 91 -7.47 -14.86 8.80
C ARG A 91 -6.70 -15.39 10.02
N ALA A 92 -6.03 -14.52 10.78
CA ALA A 92 -5.34 -14.89 12.01
C ALA A 92 -6.24 -15.53 13.07
N THR A 93 -7.56 -15.43 12.95
CA THR A 93 -8.52 -16.10 13.81
C THR A 93 -8.76 -17.57 13.41
N ILE A 94 -8.32 -17.95 12.21
CA ILE A 94 -8.51 -19.30 11.64
C ILE A 94 -7.21 -20.08 11.68
N ASP A 95 -6.15 -19.50 11.12
CA ASP A 95 -4.81 -20.08 11.04
C ASP A 95 -3.74 -18.99 11.31
N GLU A 96 -3.21 -18.37 10.29
CA GLU A 96 -2.19 -17.32 10.39
C GLU A 96 -2.60 -16.07 9.61
N ALA A 97 -2.14 -14.90 10.06
CA ALA A 97 -2.31 -13.66 9.30
C ALA A 97 -1.62 -13.78 7.93
N ILE A 98 -2.26 -13.19 6.92
CA ILE A 98 -1.62 -13.09 5.60
C ILE A 98 -0.42 -12.17 5.73
N ALA A 99 0.74 -12.54 5.17
CA ALA A 99 1.96 -11.72 5.11
C ALA A 99 1.76 -10.55 4.11
N ILE A 100 0.90 -9.61 4.48
CA ILE A 100 0.41 -8.53 3.63
C ILE A 100 1.55 -7.60 3.21
N ASP A 101 2.42 -7.29 4.15
CA ASP A 101 3.53 -6.37 3.94
C ASP A 101 4.62 -6.98 3.07
N GLU A 102 4.93 -8.25 3.27
CA GLU A 102 5.91 -8.98 2.45
C GLU A 102 5.44 -9.11 0.99
N VAL A 103 4.14 -9.35 0.76
CA VAL A 103 3.58 -9.36 -0.60
C VAL A 103 3.68 -7.97 -1.23
N LYS A 104 3.37 -6.91 -0.49
CA LYS A 104 3.52 -5.53 -0.97
C LYS A 104 4.97 -5.21 -1.32
N LYS A 105 5.91 -5.57 -0.42
CA LYS A 105 7.36 -5.43 -0.63
C LYS A 105 7.80 -6.18 -1.87
N PHE A 106 7.39 -7.44 -2.03
CA PHE A 106 7.70 -8.24 -3.20
C PHE A 106 7.28 -7.56 -4.50
N ILE A 107 6.02 -7.08 -4.57
CA ILE A 107 5.49 -6.38 -5.75
C ILE A 107 6.33 -5.14 -6.08
N ALA A 108 6.64 -4.32 -5.07
CA ALA A 108 7.43 -3.11 -5.26
C ALA A 108 8.87 -3.43 -5.70
N MET A 109 9.52 -4.42 -5.08
CA MET A 109 10.87 -4.83 -5.42
C MET A 109 10.98 -5.48 -6.81
N GLN A 110 9.90 -6.08 -7.33
CA GLN A 110 9.87 -6.56 -8.73
C GLN A 110 9.95 -5.39 -9.71
N ASP A 111 9.23 -4.31 -9.42
CA ASP A 111 9.26 -3.10 -10.25
C ASP A 111 10.65 -2.44 -10.23
N LEU A 112 11.26 -2.30 -9.05
CA LEU A 112 12.59 -1.70 -8.92
C LEU A 112 13.73 -2.51 -9.59
N LYS A 113 13.50 -3.79 -9.85
CA LYS A 113 14.43 -4.65 -10.60
C LYS A 113 14.16 -4.71 -12.08
N ALA A 114 13.05 -4.15 -12.54
CA ALA A 114 12.67 -4.17 -13.94
C ALA A 114 13.40 -3.07 -14.73
N ASP A 115 13.65 -3.31 -16.01
CA ASP A 115 14.25 -2.32 -16.93
C ASP A 115 13.38 -1.09 -17.11
N LYS A 116 12.08 -1.22 -16.89
CA LYS A 116 11.10 -0.13 -16.95
C LYS A 116 10.26 -0.14 -15.69
N HIS A 117 10.29 0.98 -14.98
CA HIS A 117 9.47 1.17 -13.78
C HIS A 117 8.05 1.58 -14.14
N TYR A 118 7.11 1.20 -13.29
CA TYR A 118 5.74 1.66 -13.41
C TYR A 118 5.65 3.17 -13.17
N VAL A 119 5.18 3.87 -14.19
CA VAL A 119 4.87 5.31 -14.11
C VAL A 119 3.36 5.48 -14.17
N PRO A 120 2.73 6.13 -13.17
CA PRO A 120 1.30 6.36 -13.17
C PRO A 120 0.88 7.24 -14.36
N LYS A 121 -0.29 6.95 -14.91
CA LYS A 121 -0.88 7.79 -15.94
C LYS A 121 -1.27 9.13 -15.33
N LYS A 122 -0.82 10.23 -15.94
CA LYS A 122 -1.22 11.58 -15.52
C LYS A 122 -2.73 11.75 -15.63
N VAL A 123 -3.35 12.21 -14.56
CA VAL A 123 -4.76 12.61 -14.54
C VAL A 123 -4.81 14.10 -14.87
N ILE A 124 -4.67 14.43 -16.14
CA ILE A 124 -4.77 15.82 -16.59
C ILE A 124 -6.24 16.13 -16.86
N PRO A 125 -6.80 17.22 -16.30
CA PRO A 125 -8.13 17.67 -16.65
C PRO A 125 -8.24 17.90 -18.17
N LYS A 126 -9.27 17.36 -18.81
CA LYS A 126 -9.45 17.43 -20.27
C LYS A 126 -9.54 18.85 -20.83
N ILE A 127 -9.74 19.85 -19.98
CA ILE A 127 -10.04 21.24 -20.36
C ILE A 127 -8.78 22.11 -20.49
N GLN A 128 -7.66 21.70 -19.86
CA GLN A 128 -6.42 22.49 -19.89
C GLN A 128 -5.24 21.55 -20.03
N GLY A 129 -4.33 21.82 -20.95
CA GLY A 129 -3.17 20.98 -21.27
C GLY A 129 -2.10 20.85 -20.18
N GLY A 130 -2.44 21.14 -18.93
CA GLY A 130 -1.59 21.13 -17.76
C GLY A 130 -1.78 22.39 -16.92
N PHE A 131 -1.03 22.46 -15.81
CA PHE A 131 -0.99 23.63 -14.93
C PHE A 131 0.33 24.38 -15.16
N ASP A 132 0.28 25.71 -15.28
CA ASP A 132 1.45 26.58 -15.48
C ASP A 132 2.03 27.06 -14.14
N GLU A 133 1.33 26.81 -13.05
CA GLU A 133 1.77 27.23 -11.71
C GLU A 133 3.04 26.50 -11.30
N LYS A 134 4.01 27.28 -10.84
CA LYS A 134 5.26 26.77 -10.26
C LYS A 134 5.02 26.41 -8.80
N VAL A 135 5.13 25.14 -8.47
CA VAL A 135 4.97 24.65 -7.09
C VAL A 135 6.34 24.32 -6.51
N ALA A 136 6.72 25.00 -5.44
CA ALA A 136 7.93 24.70 -4.68
C ALA A 136 7.56 23.85 -3.46
N ILE A 137 8.26 22.73 -3.26
CA ILE A 137 8.11 21.85 -2.09
C ILE A 137 9.40 21.91 -1.30
N ILE A 138 9.32 22.33 -0.05
CA ILE A 138 10.47 22.45 0.84
C ILE A 138 10.62 21.18 1.66
N GLY A 139 11.69 20.45 1.40
CA GLY A 139 12.02 19.16 2.02
C GLY A 139 11.71 17.98 1.10
N ALA A 140 12.73 17.21 0.75
CA ALA A 140 12.65 15.98 -0.05
C ALA A 140 12.60 14.71 0.84
N GLY A 141 11.97 14.78 2.01
CA GLY A 141 11.61 13.63 2.82
C GLY A 141 10.36 12.92 2.28
N PRO A 142 9.89 11.82 2.92
CA PRO A 142 8.75 11.05 2.44
C PRO A 142 7.49 11.88 2.18
N ALA A 143 7.23 12.88 3.01
CA ALA A 143 6.09 13.78 2.86
C ALA A 143 6.20 14.65 1.61
N GLY A 144 7.37 15.26 1.37
CA GLY A 144 7.62 16.11 0.20
C GLY A 144 7.61 15.29 -1.09
N ILE A 145 8.21 14.11 -1.09
CA ILE A 145 8.21 13.19 -2.23
C ILE A 145 6.77 12.76 -2.54
N SER A 146 5.98 12.37 -1.53
CA SER A 146 4.57 12.02 -1.71
C SER A 146 3.75 13.19 -2.27
N CYS A 147 3.99 14.40 -1.79
CA CYS A 147 3.34 15.60 -2.31
C CYS A 147 3.71 15.83 -3.78
N ALA A 148 4.99 15.72 -4.12
CA ALA A 148 5.46 15.86 -5.50
C ALA A 148 4.84 14.81 -6.43
N TYR A 149 4.79 13.56 -5.97
CA TYR A 149 4.19 12.46 -6.73
C TYR A 149 2.73 12.74 -7.10
N TYR A 150 1.89 13.07 -6.12
CA TYR A 150 0.47 13.32 -6.38
C TYR A 150 0.21 14.62 -7.16
N LEU A 151 1.06 15.63 -7.02
CA LEU A 151 0.98 16.83 -7.83
C LEU A 151 1.38 16.52 -9.30
N ALA A 152 2.42 15.73 -9.49
CA ALA A 152 2.85 15.31 -10.82
C ALA A 152 1.79 14.43 -11.52
N GLU A 153 1.14 13.52 -10.78
CA GLU A 153 0.01 12.73 -11.27
C GLU A 153 -1.14 13.62 -11.76
N LYS A 154 -1.39 14.73 -11.07
CA LYS A 154 -2.40 15.73 -11.44
C LYS A 154 -1.96 16.69 -12.56
N GLY A 155 -0.73 16.57 -13.05
CA GLY A 155 -0.23 17.37 -14.17
C GLY A 155 0.56 18.62 -13.80
N TYR A 156 0.80 18.87 -12.49
CA TYR A 156 1.73 19.93 -12.06
C TYR A 156 3.20 19.53 -12.30
N LYS A 157 4.08 20.52 -12.24
CA LYS A 157 5.54 20.33 -12.33
C LYS A 157 6.18 20.85 -11.03
N PRO A 158 6.03 20.11 -9.91
CA PRO A 158 6.62 20.56 -8.64
C PRO A 158 8.14 20.50 -8.67
N THR A 159 8.78 21.42 -7.93
CA THR A 159 10.22 21.42 -7.70
C THR A 159 10.47 21.18 -6.22
N LEU A 160 11.22 20.13 -5.90
CA LEU A 160 11.65 19.81 -4.54
C LEU A 160 12.94 20.56 -4.20
N PHE A 161 12.98 21.17 -3.02
CA PHE A 161 14.17 21.81 -2.45
C PHE A 161 14.54 21.11 -1.15
N ASP A 162 15.77 20.67 -1.02
CA ASP A 162 16.29 20.06 0.21
C ASP A 162 17.70 20.57 0.51
N LYS A 163 18.03 20.66 1.79
CA LYS A 163 19.38 21.02 2.23
C LYS A 163 20.41 19.90 2.05
N ASN A 164 19.93 18.66 1.96
CA ASN A 164 20.77 17.48 1.82
C ASN A 164 20.98 17.15 0.33
N LYS A 165 22.09 16.49 0.03
CA LYS A 165 22.46 16.12 -1.34
C LYS A 165 21.57 15.02 -1.93
N LYS A 166 21.07 14.11 -1.09
CA LYS A 166 20.22 12.99 -1.50
C LYS A 166 18.80 13.17 -0.97
N PRO A 167 17.77 12.83 -1.76
CA PRO A 167 16.40 12.84 -1.30
C PRO A 167 16.12 11.70 -0.30
N GLY A 168 14.92 11.68 0.25
CA GLY A 168 14.45 10.67 1.19
C GLY A 168 14.47 11.11 2.66
N GLY A 169 15.14 12.20 3.01
CA GLY A 169 15.16 12.74 4.38
C GLY A 169 15.59 11.69 5.41
N MET A 170 14.81 11.49 6.49
CA MET A 170 15.13 10.52 7.54
C MET A 170 15.10 9.06 7.06
N VAL A 171 14.45 8.75 5.96
CA VAL A 171 14.50 7.41 5.35
C VAL A 171 15.90 7.12 4.83
N THR A 172 16.56 8.12 4.21
CA THR A 172 17.93 7.98 3.70
C THR A 172 18.97 8.14 4.80
N TYR A 173 18.80 9.11 5.70
CA TYR A 173 19.84 9.50 6.65
C TYR A 173 19.67 8.88 8.03
N GLY A 174 18.47 8.46 8.42
CA GLY A 174 18.17 7.95 9.76
C GLY A 174 18.00 6.44 9.86
N ILE A 175 17.45 5.78 8.83
CA ILE A 175 17.23 4.34 8.87
C ILE A 175 18.56 3.62 8.60
N PRO A 176 18.98 2.68 9.46
CA PRO A 176 20.20 1.91 9.25
C PRO A 176 20.14 1.03 7.98
N SER A 177 21.27 0.87 7.30
CA SER A 177 21.35 0.08 6.06
C SER A 177 21.06 -1.41 6.25
N PHE A 178 21.20 -1.95 7.45
CA PHE A 178 20.79 -3.34 7.74
C PHE A 178 19.27 -3.52 7.84
N VAL A 179 18.49 -2.44 7.98
CA VAL A 179 17.02 -2.45 7.93
C VAL A 179 16.54 -2.24 6.51
N MET A 180 17.15 -1.30 5.80
CA MET A 180 16.82 -0.96 4.42
C MET A 180 18.04 -0.40 3.70
N GLU A 181 18.43 -1.03 2.61
CA GLU A 181 19.53 -0.58 1.78
C GLU A 181 19.22 0.79 1.14
N LYS A 182 20.26 1.61 0.97
CA LYS A 182 20.07 3.01 0.51
C LYS A 182 19.72 3.11 -0.96
N ASP A 183 20.14 2.13 -1.75
CA ASP A 183 19.79 1.99 -3.17
C ASP A 183 18.29 1.78 -3.40
N VAL A 184 17.61 1.10 -2.47
CA VAL A 184 16.14 0.96 -2.51
C VAL A 184 15.45 2.32 -2.44
N VAL A 185 15.96 3.23 -1.59
CA VAL A 185 15.39 4.58 -1.47
C VAL A 185 15.68 5.39 -2.72
N GLU A 186 16.90 5.32 -3.23
CA GLU A 186 17.31 6.02 -4.44
C GLU A 186 16.47 5.57 -5.63
N ALA A 187 16.36 4.26 -5.84
CA ALA A 187 15.58 3.68 -6.94
C ALA A 187 14.07 3.96 -6.86
N GLU A 188 13.52 4.14 -5.67
CA GLU A 188 12.08 4.42 -5.52
C GLU A 188 11.75 5.91 -5.67
N VAL A 189 12.75 6.79 -5.52
CA VAL A 189 12.60 8.25 -5.63
C VAL A 189 12.87 8.74 -7.05
N ASP A 190 13.74 8.06 -7.80
CA ASP A 190 14.07 8.35 -9.20
C ASP A 190 12.89 8.02 -10.14
#